data_e83f9d5ce2e16b0417fb662f5103c47e
#
_entry.id   e83f9d5ce2e16b0417fb662f5103c47e
#
_cell.length_a   1.000
_cell.length_b   1.000
_cell.length_c   1.000
_cell.angle_alpha   90.00
_cell.angle_beta   90.00
_cell.angle_gamma   90.00
#
_symmetry.space_group_name_H-M   'P 1'
#
loop_
_entity.id
_entity.type
_entity.pdbx_description
1 polymer ?
#
loop_
_entity_poly.entity_id
_entity_poly.type
_entity_poly.pdbx_seq_one_letter_code
_entity_poly.pdbx_strand_id
1 'polypeptide(L)'
;MLIYQDAKNIHTVTLDDCRNSIEEFVAVARYHAKVKFTEGFRKRVSASRKSLEATIASGAGVYGVNTGFGDNVRYRISEDEMVQLQENILRSHGCSVGRILTEEEARALMLMQLMSIGKGYSAVRLEMLEQIRVFLNEGLYPYAPCEGTIG
;
A
#
# COMPACT_ATOMS: atom_id res chain seq x y z
N MET A 1 -13.11 24.34 12.59
CA MET A 1 -13.10 22.93 13.07
C MET A 1 -14.07 22.17 12.18
N LEU A 2 -13.55 21.47 11.18
CA LEU A 2 -14.37 20.70 10.26
C LEU A 2 -15.00 19.52 11.01
N ILE A 3 -16.28 19.40 10.87
CA ILE A 3 -17.14 18.58 11.72
C ILE A 3 -17.35 17.23 11.03
N TYR A 4 -16.47 16.28 11.29
CA TYR A 4 -16.73 14.85 10.95
C TYR A 4 -17.34 14.14 12.18
N GLN A 5 -18.40 14.74 12.76
CA GLN A 5 -19.04 14.18 13.97
C GLN A 5 -19.62 12.78 13.72
N ASP A 6 -20.05 12.51 12.50
CA ASP A 6 -20.62 11.21 12.13
C ASP A 6 -19.58 10.11 12.02
N ALA A 7 -18.29 10.44 11.79
CA ALA A 7 -17.22 9.46 11.69
C ALA A 7 -17.06 8.61 12.96
N LYS A 8 -17.36 9.14 14.15
CA LYS A 8 -17.31 8.41 15.42
C LYS A 8 -18.25 7.21 15.49
N ASN A 9 -19.35 7.27 14.75
CA ASN A 9 -20.40 6.25 14.75
C ASN A 9 -20.11 5.13 13.74
N ILE A 10 -19.09 5.28 12.91
CA ILE A 10 -18.66 4.29 11.93
C ILE A 10 -17.67 3.34 12.62
N HIS A 11 -18.06 2.10 12.84
CA HIS A 11 -17.21 1.09 13.51
C HIS A 11 -16.51 0.14 12.54
N THR A 12 -16.98 0.07 11.30
CA THR A 12 -16.39 -0.76 10.24
C THR A 12 -16.47 -0.04 8.91
N VAL A 13 -15.37 -0.03 8.19
CA VAL A 13 -15.25 0.50 6.83
C VAL A 13 -14.91 -0.64 5.89
N THR A 14 -15.65 -0.73 4.80
CA THR A 14 -15.47 -1.78 3.80
C THR A 14 -14.79 -1.20 2.56
N LEU A 15 -13.65 -1.74 2.19
CA LEU A 15 -12.96 -1.39 0.95
C LEU A 15 -13.42 -2.35 -0.16
N ASP A 16 -14.04 -1.78 -1.18
CA ASP A 16 -14.41 -2.46 -2.41
C ASP A 16 -13.72 -1.79 -3.60
N ASP A 17 -14.33 -0.79 -4.20
CA ASP A 17 -13.74 0.00 -5.29
C ASP A 17 -12.85 1.16 -4.81
N CYS A 18 -12.64 1.26 -3.51
CA CYS A 18 -11.83 2.29 -2.84
C CYS A 18 -12.33 3.72 -3.08
N ARG A 19 -13.65 3.90 -3.18
CA ARG A 19 -14.34 5.20 -3.24
C ARG A 19 -15.04 5.52 -1.92
N ASN A 20 -14.29 5.36 -0.84
CA ASN A 20 -14.79 5.62 0.50
C ASN A 20 -14.95 7.12 0.76
N SER A 21 -15.88 7.49 1.61
CA SER A 21 -16.11 8.88 2.00
C SER A 21 -15.01 9.39 2.93
N ILE A 22 -14.94 10.70 3.09
CA ILE A 22 -14.00 11.32 4.04
C ILE A 22 -14.33 10.91 5.47
N GLU A 23 -15.61 10.77 5.82
CA GLU A 23 -16.07 10.31 7.13
C GLU A 23 -15.58 8.88 7.42
N GLU A 24 -15.67 7.98 6.46
CA GLU A 24 -15.14 6.60 6.58
C GLU A 24 -13.62 6.62 6.75
N PHE A 25 -12.91 7.48 6.00
CA PHE A 25 -11.47 7.66 6.14
C PHE A 25 -11.10 8.14 7.55
N VAL A 26 -11.76 9.17 8.03
CA VAL A 26 -11.56 9.72 9.40
C VAL A 26 -11.93 8.69 10.46
N ALA A 27 -12.97 7.89 10.25
CA ALA A 27 -13.37 6.83 11.16
C ALA A 27 -12.23 5.81 11.39
N VAL A 28 -11.53 5.41 10.33
CA VAL A 28 -10.40 4.47 10.44
C VAL A 28 -9.18 5.15 11.04
N ALA A 29 -8.81 6.33 10.53
CA ALA A 29 -7.57 7.01 10.94
C ALA A 29 -7.62 7.46 12.40
N ARG A 30 -8.74 8.07 12.83
CA ARG A 30 -8.89 8.72 14.13
C ARG A 30 -9.68 7.93 15.16
N TYR A 31 -10.72 7.21 14.71
CA TYR A 31 -11.66 6.54 15.62
C TYR A 31 -11.53 5.01 15.61
N HIS A 32 -10.48 4.48 15.00
CA HIS A 32 -10.13 3.04 15.02
C HIS A 32 -11.20 2.12 14.43
N ALA A 33 -12.03 2.62 13.50
CA ALA A 33 -12.94 1.77 12.76
C ALA A 33 -12.18 0.62 12.08
N LYS A 34 -12.73 -0.58 12.14
CA LYS A 34 -12.11 -1.77 11.55
C LYS A 34 -12.27 -1.77 10.03
N VAL A 35 -11.24 -2.19 9.33
CA VAL A 35 -11.24 -2.29 7.85
C VAL A 35 -11.53 -3.72 7.42
N LYS A 36 -12.43 -3.87 6.45
CA LYS A 36 -12.75 -5.14 5.79
C LYS A 36 -12.56 -5.01 4.28
N PHE A 37 -12.18 -6.11 3.63
CA PHE A 37 -12.15 -6.21 2.17
C PHE A 37 -13.33 -7.01 1.67
N THR A 38 -13.93 -6.57 0.56
CA THR A 38 -14.90 -7.38 -0.17
C THR A 38 -14.22 -8.49 -0.97
N GLU A 39 -15.00 -9.44 -1.44
CA GLU A 39 -14.50 -10.43 -2.39
C GLU A 39 -14.11 -9.78 -3.73
N GLY A 40 -14.81 -8.72 -4.14
CA GLY A 40 -14.48 -7.91 -5.32
C GLY A 40 -13.09 -7.28 -5.22
N PHE A 41 -12.77 -6.69 -4.07
CA PHE A 41 -11.43 -6.16 -3.78
C PHE A 41 -10.34 -7.25 -3.93
N ARG A 42 -10.53 -8.41 -3.28
CA ARG A 42 -9.56 -9.52 -3.32
C ARG A 42 -9.35 -10.04 -4.73
N LYS A 43 -10.44 -10.25 -5.48
CA LYS A 43 -10.38 -10.72 -6.89
C LYS A 43 -9.61 -9.74 -7.77
N ARG A 44 -9.87 -8.43 -7.62
CA ARG A 44 -9.21 -7.40 -8.41
C ARG A 44 -7.69 -7.35 -8.16
N VAL A 45 -7.28 -7.36 -6.89
CA VAL A 45 -5.86 -7.36 -6.53
C VAL A 45 -5.17 -8.63 -7.04
N SER A 46 -5.79 -9.79 -6.84
CA SER A 46 -5.24 -11.07 -7.31
C SER A 46 -5.16 -11.16 -8.85
N ALA A 47 -6.14 -10.59 -9.56
CA ALA A 47 -6.11 -10.54 -11.02
C ALA A 47 -4.97 -9.66 -11.54
N SER A 48 -4.73 -8.50 -10.90
CA SER A 48 -3.60 -7.62 -11.20
C SER A 48 -2.26 -8.34 -11.02
N ARG A 49 -2.10 -9.08 -9.93
CA ARG A 49 -0.89 -9.87 -9.67
C ARG A 49 -0.66 -10.95 -10.73
N LYS A 50 -1.70 -11.70 -11.07
CA LYS A 50 -1.62 -12.72 -12.15
C LYS A 50 -1.24 -12.13 -13.50
N SER A 51 -1.77 -10.93 -13.82
CA SER A 51 -1.42 -10.22 -15.06
C SER A 51 0.07 -9.84 -15.09
N LEU A 52 0.62 -9.37 -13.97
CA LEU A 52 2.05 -9.09 -13.86
C LEU A 52 2.89 -10.35 -14.09
N GLU A 53 2.55 -11.44 -13.43
CA GLU A 53 3.28 -12.71 -13.55
C GLU A 53 3.28 -13.24 -14.98
N ALA A 54 2.13 -13.16 -15.67
CA ALA A 54 2.03 -13.52 -17.08
C ALA A 54 2.89 -12.61 -17.96
N THR A 55 2.94 -11.31 -17.68
CA THR A 55 3.75 -10.33 -18.40
C THR A 55 5.25 -10.63 -18.23
N ILE A 56 5.69 -10.95 -17.02
CA ILE A 56 7.09 -11.34 -16.76
C ILE A 56 7.43 -12.63 -17.51
N ALA A 57 6.57 -13.64 -17.43
CA ALA A 57 6.76 -14.92 -18.08
C ALA A 57 6.84 -14.80 -19.62
N SER A 58 6.24 -13.78 -20.22
CA SER A 58 6.37 -13.49 -21.66
C SER A 58 7.70 -12.82 -22.05
N GLY A 59 8.58 -12.53 -21.08
CA GLY A 59 9.85 -11.82 -21.29
C GLY A 59 9.70 -10.31 -21.44
N ALA A 60 8.50 -9.76 -21.24
CA ALA A 60 8.29 -8.31 -21.33
C ALA A 60 8.93 -7.56 -20.17
N GLY A 61 9.39 -6.33 -20.42
CA GLY A 61 9.93 -5.46 -19.38
C GLY A 61 8.83 -4.80 -18.58
N VAL A 62 8.96 -4.90 -17.28
CA VAL A 62 8.08 -4.21 -16.33
C VAL A 62 8.95 -3.34 -15.45
N TYR A 63 8.71 -2.03 -15.53
CA TYR A 63 9.47 -1.03 -14.78
C TYR A 63 9.52 -1.35 -13.27
N GLY A 64 10.72 -1.37 -12.72
CA GLY A 64 10.94 -1.58 -11.30
C GLY A 64 10.67 -3.01 -10.80
N VAL A 65 10.41 -3.95 -11.72
CA VAL A 65 10.25 -5.38 -11.41
C VAL A 65 11.40 -6.18 -12.01
N ASN A 66 11.51 -6.19 -13.34
CA ASN A 66 12.60 -6.85 -14.07
C ASN A 66 13.40 -5.87 -14.94
N THR A 67 13.39 -4.60 -14.57
CA THR A 67 14.24 -3.54 -15.11
C THR A 67 14.87 -2.74 -13.97
N GLY A 68 15.93 -1.99 -14.26
CA GLY A 68 16.43 -0.98 -13.33
C GLY A 68 15.43 0.18 -13.17
N PHE A 69 15.77 1.13 -12.29
CA PHE A 69 14.98 2.32 -11.97
C PHE A 69 15.56 3.57 -12.63
N GLY A 70 14.71 4.58 -12.88
CA GLY A 70 15.11 5.85 -13.48
C GLY A 70 15.83 5.65 -14.82
N ASP A 71 16.98 6.23 -14.97
CA ASP A 71 17.82 6.12 -16.20
C ASP A 71 18.28 4.68 -16.49
N ASN A 72 18.23 3.81 -15.49
CA ASN A 72 18.58 2.41 -15.61
C ASN A 72 17.42 1.51 -16.12
N VAL A 73 16.28 2.06 -16.48
CA VAL A 73 15.11 1.32 -17.00
C VAL A 73 15.43 0.45 -18.22
N ARG A 74 16.45 0.83 -19.00
CA ARG A 74 16.95 0.08 -20.17
C ARG A 74 17.65 -1.23 -19.84
N TYR A 75 18.14 -1.39 -18.59
CA TYR A 75 18.83 -2.60 -18.17
C TYR A 75 17.79 -3.62 -17.69
N ARG A 76 17.89 -4.83 -18.26
CA ARG A 76 17.11 -5.98 -17.82
C ARG A 76 17.76 -6.61 -16.60
N ILE A 77 16.93 -6.98 -15.66
CA ILE A 77 17.33 -7.66 -14.43
C ILE A 77 16.91 -9.12 -14.56
N SER A 78 17.83 -10.04 -14.33
CA SER A 78 17.56 -11.48 -14.35
C SER A 78 16.65 -11.87 -13.17
N GLU A 79 15.98 -13.03 -13.27
CA GLU A 79 15.09 -13.52 -12.20
C GLU A 79 15.85 -13.67 -10.87
N ASP A 80 17.09 -14.16 -10.93
CA ASP A 80 17.93 -14.35 -9.74
C ASP A 80 18.32 -13.03 -9.05
N GLU A 81 18.38 -11.94 -9.82
CA GLU A 81 18.74 -10.61 -9.31
C GLU A 81 17.54 -9.75 -8.88
N MET A 82 16.31 -10.13 -9.25
CA MET A 82 15.12 -9.34 -8.93
C MET A 82 14.91 -9.15 -7.43
N VAL A 83 15.17 -10.18 -6.62
CA VAL A 83 15.04 -10.09 -5.16
C VAL A 83 16.09 -9.13 -4.60
N GLN A 84 17.33 -9.27 -5.06
CA GLN A 84 18.44 -8.39 -4.64
C GLN A 84 18.17 -6.93 -5.03
N LEU A 85 17.57 -6.68 -6.20
CA LEU A 85 17.17 -5.35 -6.63
C LEU A 85 16.17 -4.72 -5.63
N GLN A 86 15.16 -5.46 -5.20
CA GLN A 86 14.18 -4.96 -4.23
C GLN A 86 14.81 -4.70 -2.85
N GLU A 87 15.69 -5.59 -2.38
CA GLU A 87 16.44 -5.35 -1.14
C GLU A 87 17.31 -4.11 -1.23
N ASN A 88 18.01 -3.89 -2.33
CA ASN A 88 18.86 -2.72 -2.54
C ASN A 88 18.04 -1.43 -2.53
N ILE A 89 16.84 -1.43 -3.12
CA ILE A 89 15.92 -0.28 -3.05
C ILE A 89 15.55 0.02 -1.60
N LEU A 90 15.14 -0.97 -0.83
CA LEU A 90 14.81 -0.77 0.58
C LEU A 90 16.00 -0.20 1.36
N ARG A 91 17.20 -0.74 1.16
CA ARG A 91 18.42 -0.28 1.85
C ARG A 91 18.83 1.13 1.46
N SER A 92 18.67 1.50 0.18
CA SER A 92 19.09 2.82 -0.33
C SER A 92 18.06 3.92 -0.07
N HIS A 93 16.76 3.58 0.05
CA HIS A 93 15.68 4.54 0.23
C HIS A 93 15.10 4.56 1.66
N GLY A 94 15.52 3.64 2.51
CA GLY A 94 15.09 3.56 3.91
C GLY A 94 15.76 4.61 4.82
N CYS A 95 15.86 5.85 4.35
CA CYS A 95 16.47 6.98 5.05
C CYS A 95 15.43 8.09 5.26
N SER A 96 14.76 8.07 6.39
CA SER A 96 13.77 9.07 6.75
C SER A 96 14.22 9.86 7.99
N VAL A 97 13.87 11.14 8.04
CA VAL A 97 14.22 12.08 9.11
C VAL A 97 13.01 12.93 9.50
N GLY A 98 13.22 13.86 10.42
CA GLY A 98 12.17 14.78 10.86
C GLY A 98 11.31 14.24 12.00
N ARG A 99 10.19 14.90 12.27
CA ARG A 99 9.28 14.47 13.33
C ARG A 99 8.66 13.11 13.01
N ILE A 100 8.33 12.39 14.05
CA ILE A 100 7.61 11.12 13.89
C ILE A 100 6.14 11.41 13.60
N LEU A 101 5.56 10.64 12.69
CA LEU A 101 4.12 10.68 12.43
C LEU A 101 3.35 10.34 13.70
N THR A 102 2.28 11.07 13.95
CA THR A 102 1.33 10.69 15.01
C THR A 102 0.62 9.39 14.64
N GLU A 103 0.00 8.75 15.60
CA GLU A 103 -0.81 7.55 15.35
C GLU A 103 -1.85 7.79 14.26
N GLU A 104 -2.59 8.91 14.33
CA GLU A 104 -3.61 9.27 13.34
C GLU A 104 -3.00 9.38 11.93
N GLU A 105 -1.85 10.04 11.79
CA GLU A 105 -1.16 10.20 10.52
C GLU A 105 -0.64 8.84 9.98
N ALA A 106 -0.06 8.02 10.84
CA ALA A 106 0.44 6.71 10.45
C ALA A 106 -0.70 5.76 10.02
N ARG A 107 -1.82 5.77 10.74
CA ARG A 107 -3.02 5.02 10.38
C ARG A 107 -3.64 5.52 9.08
N ALA A 108 -3.68 6.84 8.87
CA ALA A 108 -4.14 7.45 7.63
C ALA A 108 -3.27 7.00 6.45
N LEU A 109 -1.94 6.99 6.61
CA LEU A 109 -0.99 6.51 5.61
C LEU A 109 -1.25 5.04 5.24
N MET A 110 -1.42 4.17 6.24
CA MET A 110 -1.71 2.75 6.01
C MET A 110 -3.04 2.55 5.25
N LEU A 111 -4.08 3.30 5.62
CA LEU A 111 -5.37 3.24 4.91
C LEU A 111 -5.24 3.73 3.46
N MET A 112 -4.53 4.84 3.22
CA MET A 112 -4.27 5.34 1.87
C MET A 112 -3.53 4.33 1.01
N GLN A 113 -2.56 3.59 1.56
CA GLN A 113 -1.88 2.49 0.87
C GLN A 113 -2.87 1.39 0.48
N LEU A 114 -3.73 0.96 1.41
CA LEU A 114 -4.77 -0.03 1.11
C LEU A 114 -5.72 0.43 0.00
N MET A 115 -6.17 1.68 0.06
CA MET A 115 -7.09 2.26 -0.92
C MET A 115 -6.44 2.44 -2.31
N SER A 116 -5.20 2.92 -2.35
CA SER A 116 -4.46 3.16 -3.59
C SER A 116 -4.12 1.85 -4.30
N ILE A 117 -3.48 0.92 -3.59
CA ILE A 117 -3.03 -0.37 -4.13
C ILE A 117 -4.24 -1.28 -4.41
N GLY A 118 -5.27 -1.21 -3.58
CA GLY A 118 -6.51 -1.96 -3.73
C GLY A 118 -7.29 -1.68 -5.02
N LYS A 119 -6.95 -0.61 -5.74
CA LYS A 119 -7.46 -0.35 -7.10
C LYS A 119 -6.97 -1.36 -8.14
N GLY A 120 -5.94 -2.16 -7.81
CA GLY A 120 -5.49 -3.26 -8.65
C GLY A 120 -4.54 -2.86 -9.79
N TYR A 121 -3.85 -1.72 -9.68
CA TYR A 121 -2.88 -1.29 -10.69
C TYR A 121 -1.42 -1.55 -10.30
N SER A 122 -1.17 -1.90 -9.04
CA SER A 122 0.19 -2.06 -8.49
C SER A 122 0.70 -3.49 -8.47
N ALA A 123 -0.14 -4.45 -8.84
CA ALA A 123 0.19 -5.88 -8.98
C ALA A 123 0.89 -6.51 -7.76
N VAL A 124 0.58 -6.05 -6.56
CA VAL A 124 1.10 -6.63 -5.32
C VAL A 124 0.42 -7.95 -4.98
N ARG A 125 1.03 -8.74 -4.13
CA ARG A 125 0.39 -9.94 -3.56
C ARG A 125 -0.69 -9.53 -2.57
N LEU A 126 -1.84 -10.22 -2.61
CA LEU A 126 -2.99 -9.94 -1.74
C LEU A 126 -2.61 -10.06 -0.25
N GLU A 127 -1.76 -11.02 0.10
CA GLU A 127 -1.30 -11.27 1.47
C GLU A 127 -0.65 -10.04 2.11
N MET A 128 0.05 -9.21 1.32
CA MET A 128 0.64 -7.98 1.81
C MET A 128 -0.45 -6.98 2.26
N LEU A 129 -1.51 -6.82 1.48
CA LEU A 129 -2.62 -5.93 1.86
C LEU A 129 -3.42 -6.48 3.06
N GLU A 130 -3.62 -7.80 3.11
CA GLU A 130 -4.24 -8.45 4.28
C GLU A 130 -3.41 -8.22 5.55
N GLN A 131 -2.08 -8.28 5.46
CA GLN A 131 -1.21 -8.02 6.60
C GLN A 131 -1.30 -6.55 7.07
N ILE A 132 -1.29 -5.58 6.15
CA ILE A 132 -1.49 -4.16 6.48
C ILE A 132 -2.86 -3.95 7.14
N ARG A 133 -3.91 -4.59 6.60
CA ARG A 133 -5.26 -4.53 7.17
C ARG A 133 -5.29 -5.10 8.60
N VAL A 134 -4.64 -6.22 8.84
CA VAL A 134 -4.54 -6.82 10.19
C VAL A 134 -3.83 -5.85 11.12
N PHE A 135 -2.67 -5.33 10.76
CA PHE A 135 -1.93 -4.36 11.58
C PHE A 135 -2.80 -3.13 11.92
N LEU A 136 -3.44 -2.55 10.92
CA LEU A 136 -4.32 -1.39 11.11
C LEU A 136 -5.48 -1.70 12.07
N ASN A 137 -6.07 -2.89 11.95
CA ASN A 137 -7.16 -3.35 12.81
C ASN A 137 -6.74 -3.68 14.24
N GLU A 138 -5.52 -4.15 14.43
CA GLU A 138 -4.95 -4.44 15.77
C GLU A 138 -4.27 -3.22 16.42
N GLY A 139 -4.35 -2.05 15.77
CA GLY A 139 -3.74 -0.82 16.29
C GLY A 139 -2.21 -0.79 16.17
N LEU A 140 -1.64 -1.63 15.31
CA LEU A 140 -0.21 -1.63 15.01
C LEU A 140 0.04 -0.67 13.84
N TYR A 141 0.92 0.29 14.04
CA TYR A 141 1.29 1.27 13.02
C TYR A 141 2.81 1.52 13.04
N PRO A 142 3.41 1.92 11.90
CA PRO A 142 4.84 2.12 11.81
C PRO A 142 5.31 3.34 12.60
N TYR A 143 6.47 3.24 13.21
CA TYR A 143 7.24 4.37 13.65
C TYR A 143 7.91 4.99 12.42
N ALA A 144 7.32 6.04 11.85
CA ALA A 144 7.75 6.63 10.59
C ALA A 144 8.06 8.12 10.74
N PRO A 145 9.28 8.57 10.40
CA PRO A 145 9.59 9.98 10.23
C PRO A 145 8.84 10.58 9.03
N CYS A 146 8.51 11.87 9.09
CA CYS A 146 7.66 12.52 8.10
C CYS A 146 8.39 13.00 6.84
N GLU A 147 9.72 12.98 6.83
CA GLU A 147 10.56 13.43 5.72
C GLU A 147 11.42 12.27 5.23
N GLY A 148 11.34 11.95 3.95
CA GLY A 148 12.08 10.83 3.37
C GLY A 148 12.13 10.89 1.86
N THR A 149 12.65 9.84 1.26
CA THR A 149 12.71 9.70 -0.20
C THR A 149 11.38 9.16 -0.74
N ILE A 150 11.10 9.45 -2.01
CA ILE A 150 10.04 8.78 -2.75
C ILE A 150 10.46 7.34 -3.00
N GLY A 151 9.65 6.43 -2.52
CA GLY A 151 9.85 4.99 -2.72
C GLY A 151 9.42 4.49 -4.08
#